data_d879d5145d9bc4410d1c5acd7031e4d5
#
_entry.id   d879d5145d9bc4410d1c5acd7031e4d5
#
_cell.length_a   1.000
_cell.length_b   1.000
_cell.length_c   1.000
_cell.angle_alpha   90.00
_cell.angle_beta   90.00
_cell.angle_gamma   90.00
#
_symmetry.space_group_name_H-M   'P 1'
#
loop_
_entity.id
_entity.type
_entity.pdbx_description
1 polymer ?
#
loop_
_entity_poly.entity_id
_entity_poly.type
_entity_poly.pdbx_seq_one_letter_code
_entity_poly.pdbx_strand_id
1 'polypeptide(L)'
;VLRRAIESGSIPSMILWGPPGVGKTTIANIIANAVKAPFFSLSAVSSGVKEVREVIQRAKFQSNTILFIDEIHRFSKSQQDALLGAVERGVITLIGATTENPSFEVIPALLSRTQLYVLNPLSEDDLLEIVTSALERDDSLSKVDVELKSTKALFRYCGGDARKLLNQLEWLVQRSEGKVVIDDDYVEKTLQQRGARYDKSGEQHYDIISAFIKSIRGSDPNAATYWLARMIEGGEDAKFIARRLVISASEDIGLANPTALIMATNTFLAVERIGM
;
A
#
# COMPACT_ATOMS: atom_id res chain seq x y z
N VAL A 1 1.99 -24.04 -9.97
CA VAL A 1 0.54 -24.28 -10.10
C VAL A 1 -0.10 -23.14 -10.92
N LEU A 2 0.02 -21.88 -10.53
CA LEU A 2 -0.60 -20.72 -11.19
C LEU A 2 -0.17 -20.61 -12.68
N ARG A 3 1.12 -20.77 -12.99
CA ARG A 3 1.64 -20.72 -14.36
C ARG A 3 0.94 -21.73 -15.28
N ARG A 4 0.74 -22.97 -14.82
CA ARG A 4 0.01 -23.99 -15.57
C ARG A 4 -1.46 -23.65 -15.79
N ALA A 5 -2.11 -23.02 -14.80
CA ALA A 5 -3.50 -22.56 -14.93
C ALA A 5 -3.61 -21.46 -16.00
N ILE A 6 -2.65 -20.54 -16.04
CA ILE A 6 -2.58 -19.49 -17.07
C ILE A 6 -2.38 -20.10 -18.47
N GLU A 7 -1.41 -21.02 -18.61
CA GLU A 7 -1.10 -21.69 -19.87
C GLU A 7 -2.27 -22.54 -20.40
N SER A 8 -3.05 -23.15 -19.50
CA SER A 8 -4.25 -23.91 -19.86
C SER A 8 -5.51 -23.05 -20.13
N GLY A 9 -5.46 -21.75 -19.82
CA GLY A 9 -6.60 -20.86 -19.94
C GLY A 9 -7.71 -21.10 -18.90
N SER A 10 -7.51 -22.01 -17.95
CA SER A 10 -8.49 -22.30 -16.87
C SER A 10 -8.02 -21.67 -15.56
N ILE A 11 -8.48 -20.45 -15.32
CA ILE A 11 -8.10 -19.68 -14.14
C ILE A 11 -9.12 -19.91 -13.02
N PRO A 12 -8.71 -20.47 -11.86
CA PRO A 12 -9.57 -20.57 -10.71
C PRO A 12 -9.74 -19.18 -10.04
N SER A 13 -10.84 -19.00 -9.34
CA SER A 13 -10.94 -17.87 -8.41
C SER A 13 -9.87 -17.97 -7.33
N MET A 14 -9.25 -16.85 -6.97
CA MET A 14 -8.08 -16.84 -6.08
C MET A 14 -8.00 -15.60 -5.20
N ILE A 15 -7.27 -15.75 -4.10
CA ILE A 15 -6.84 -14.65 -3.24
C ILE A 15 -5.31 -14.56 -3.31
N LEU A 16 -4.80 -13.38 -3.69
CA LEU A 16 -3.37 -13.04 -3.68
C LEU A 16 -3.06 -12.34 -2.35
N TRP A 17 -2.35 -13.00 -1.47
CA TRP A 17 -1.96 -12.46 -0.17
C TRP A 17 -0.46 -12.22 -0.10
N GLY A 18 -0.06 -11.03 0.34
CA GLY A 18 1.35 -10.68 0.51
C GLY A 18 1.54 -9.19 0.78
N PRO A 19 2.77 -8.76 1.10
CA PRO A 19 3.07 -7.38 1.42
C PRO A 19 2.79 -6.43 0.26
N PRO A 20 2.73 -5.11 0.50
CA PRO A 20 2.56 -4.13 -0.56
C PRO A 20 3.73 -4.19 -1.57
N GLY A 21 3.46 -3.80 -2.81
CA GLY A 21 4.48 -3.67 -3.85
C GLY A 21 5.05 -4.96 -4.44
N VAL A 22 4.54 -6.16 -4.07
CA VAL A 22 5.00 -7.46 -4.62
C VAL A 22 4.32 -7.85 -5.94
N GLY A 23 3.56 -6.95 -6.56
CA GLY A 23 2.99 -7.18 -7.90
C GLY A 23 1.62 -7.85 -7.93
N LYS A 24 0.81 -7.87 -6.85
CA LYS A 24 -0.54 -8.48 -6.83
C LYS A 24 -1.41 -8.01 -7.99
N THR A 25 -1.54 -6.72 -8.19
CA THR A 25 -2.32 -6.11 -9.28
C THR A 25 -1.71 -6.41 -10.65
N THR A 26 -0.38 -6.41 -10.73
CA THR A 26 0.36 -6.75 -11.97
C THR A 26 0.09 -8.18 -12.39
N ILE A 27 0.15 -9.14 -11.45
CA ILE A 27 -0.17 -10.56 -11.69
C ILE A 27 -1.62 -10.69 -12.21
N ALA A 28 -2.58 -10.01 -11.60
CA ALA A 28 -3.97 -10.04 -12.04
C ALA A 28 -4.14 -9.55 -13.49
N ASN A 29 -3.47 -8.46 -13.85
CA ASN A 29 -3.47 -7.93 -15.22
C ASN A 29 -2.79 -8.90 -16.21
N ILE A 30 -1.65 -9.51 -15.83
CA ILE A 30 -0.97 -10.51 -16.68
C ILE A 30 -1.88 -11.71 -16.93
N ILE A 31 -2.58 -12.20 -15.91
CA ILE A 31 -3.54 -13.29 -16.03
C ILE A 31 -4.63 -12.91 -17.03
N ALA A 32 -5.27 -11.76 -16.84
CA ALA A 32 -6.36 -11.32 -17.70
C ALA A 32 -5.94 -11.18 -19.17
N ASN A 33 -4.78 -10.61 -19.42
CA ASN A 33 -4.22 -10.45 -20.75
C ASN A 33 -3.87 -11.82 -21.40
N ALA A 34 -3.28 -12.73 -20.62
CA ALA A 34 -2.90 -14.06 -21.13
C ALA A 34 -4.10 -14.88 -21.58
N VAL A 35 -5.23 -14.82 -20.86
CA VAL A 35 -6.46 -15.54 -21.20
C VAL A 35 -7.42 -14.71 -22.05
N LYS A 36 -7.06 -13.47 -22.41
CA LYS A 36 -7.89 -12.54 -23.19
C LYS A 36 -9.30 -12.38 -22.63
N ALA A 37 -9.41 -12.34 -21.30
CA ALA A 37 -10.67 -12.23 -20.59
C ALA A 37 -11.08 -10.77 -20.36
N PRO A 38 -12.39 -10.45 -20.37
CA PRO A 38 -12.86 -9.17 -19.86
C PRO A 38 -12.40 -8.97 -18.41
N PHE A 39 -11.77 -7.82 -18.13
CA PHE A 39 -11.17 -7.53 -16.83
C PHE A 39 -11.85 -6.30 -16.21
N PHE A 40 -12.43 -6.48 -15.03
CA PHE A 40 -12.96 -5.41 -14.22
C PHE A 40 -12.14 -5.29 -12.94
N SER A 41 -11.76 -4.08 -12.60
CA SER A 41 -11.03 -3.78 -11.37
C SER A 41 -11.87 -2.91 -10.45
N LEU A 42 -12.03 -3.34 -9.21
CA LEU A 42 -12.67 -2.58 -8.14
C LEU A 42 -11.67 -2.38 -7.00
N SER A 43 -11.69 -1.19 -6.41
CA SER A 43 -10.97 -0.94 -5.15
C SER A 43 -11.96 -1.02 -4.00
N ALA A 44 -11.68 -1.85 -3.01
CA ALA A 44 -12.54 -1.98 -1.85
C ALA A 44 -12.63 -0.69 -1.00
N VAL A 45 -11.72 0.26 -1.22
CA VAL A 45 -11.75 1.56 -0.56
C VAL A 45 -12.84 2.48 -1.10
N SER A 46 -13.11 2.41 -2.42
CA SER A 46 -14.02 3.34 -3.12
C SER A 46 -15.28 2.69 -3.68
N SER A 47 -15.34 1.36 -3.74
CA SER A 47 -16.44 0.63 -4.38
C SER A 47 -17.43 0.08 -3.35
N GLY A 48 -18.73 0.28 -3.62
CA GLY A 48 -19.82 -0.23 -2.80
C GLY A 48 -20.47 -1.51 -3.37
N VAL A 49 -21.52 -1.99 -2.70
CA VAL A 49 -22.31 -3.18 -3.15
C VAL A 49 -22.91 -2.96 -4.54
N LYS A 50 -23.25 -1.72 -4.89
CA LYS A 50 -23.86 -1.36 -6.17
C LYS A 50 -22.90 -1.66 -7.32
N GLU A 51 -21.68 -1.19 -7.25
CA GLU A 51 -20.65 -1.39 -8.26
C GLU A 51 -20.32 -2.88 -8.44
N VAL A 52 -20.25 -3.65 -7.36
CA VAL A 52 -20.08 -5.10 -7.41
C VAL A 52 -21.23 -5.76 -8.20
N ARG A 53 -22.48 -5.39 -7.89
CA ARG A 53 -23.65 -5.94 -8.59
C ARG A 53 -23.69 -5.55 -10.08
N GLU A 54 -23.30 -4.32 -10.42
CA GLU A 54 -23.24 -3.87 -11.81
C GLU A 54 -22.22 -4.68 -12.62
N VAL A 55 -21.04 -4.93 -12.07
CA VAL A 55 -20.04 -5.79 -12.73
C VAL A 55 -20.54 -7.21 -12.91
N ILE A 56 -21.16 -7.80 -11.87
CA ILE A 56 -21.76 -9.14 -11.97
C ILE A 56 -22.87 -9.20 -13.04
N GLN A 57 -23.69 -8.15 -13.17
CA GLN A 57 -24.70 -8.12 -14.23
C GLN A 57 -24.09 -8.06 -15.63
N ARG A 58 -23.04 -7.24 -15.82
CA ARG A 58 -22.30 -7.19 -17.09
C ARG A 58 -21.63 -8.53 -17.42
N ALA A 59 -21.05 -9.18 -16.42
CA ALA A 59 -20.40 -10.47 -16.57
C ALA A 59 -21.34 -11.60 -17.03
N LYS A 60 -22.66 -11.51 -16.76
CA LYS A 60 -23.64 -12.49 -17.24
C LYS A 60 -23.75 -12.56 -18.77
N PHE A 61 -23.40 -11.49 -19.46
CA PHE A 61 -23.44 -11.38 -20.92
C PHE A 61 -22.05 -11.58 -21.57
N GLN A 62 -21.03 -11.87 -20.75
CA GLN A 62 -19.65 -12.07 -21.19
C GLN A 62 -19.14 -13.39 -20.64
N SER A 63 -18.38 -14.14 -21.43
CA SER A 63 -17.75 -15.37 -20.96
C SER A 63 -16.40 -15.05 -20.30
N ASN A 64 -16.03 -15.85 -19.30
CA ASN A 64 -14.73 -15.82 -18.63
C ASN A 64 -14.33 -14.47 -18.00
N THR A 65 -15.31 -13.71 -17.51
CA THR A 65 -15.04 -12.39 -16.91
C THR A 65 -14.20 -12.51 -15.64
N ILE A 66 -13.11 -11.79 -15.58
CA ILE A 66 -12.26 -11.66 -14.37
C ILE A 66 -12.67 -10.39 -13.61
N LEU A 67 -12.99 -10.55 -12.34
CA LEU A 67 -13.19 -9.45 -11.40
C LEU A 67 -12.01 -9.42 -10.43
N PHE A 68 -11.18 -8.38 -10.55
CA PHE A 68 -10.12 -8.07 -9.61
C PHE A 68 -10.64 -7.13 -8.52
N ILE A 69 -10.38 -7.47 -7.25
CA ILE A 69 -10.71 -6.61 -6.10
C ILE A 69 -9.44 -6.34 -5.32
N ASP A 70 -8.98 -5.09 -5.38
CA ASP A 70 -7.86 -4.65 -4.57
C ASP A 70 -8.30 -4.37 -3.14
N GLU A 71 -7.46 -4.75 -2.16
CA GLU A 71 -7.70 -4.62 -0.73
C GLU A 71 -9.04 -5.27 -0.29
N ILE A 72 -9.32 -6.50 -0.76
CA ILE A 72 -10.60 -7.21 -0.53
C ILE A 72 -10.96 -7.31 0.96
N HIS A 73 -10.00 -7.26 1.88
CA HIS A 73 -10.21 -7.23 3.32
C HIS A 73 -11.02 -6.02 3.80
N ARG A 74 -11.06 -4.94 3.03
CA ARG A 74 -11.88 -3.75 3.33
C ARG A 74 -13.34 -3.87 2.92
N PHE A 75 -13.68 -4.90 2.17
CA PHE A 75 -15.09 -5.18 1.87
C PHE A 75 -15.81 -5.67 3.12
N SER A 76 -16.96 -5.09 3.41
CA SER A 76 -17.88 -5.59 4.43
C SER A 76 -18.34 -7.03 4.11
N LYS A 77 -18.83 -7.76 5.11
CA LYS A 77 -19.36 -9.10 4.91
C LYS A 77 -20.46 -9.15 3.85
N SER A 78 -21.35 -8.16 3.81
CA SER A 78 -22.41 -8.08 2.81
C SER A 78 -21.90 -7.85 1.38
N GLN A 79 -20.77 -7.15 1.22
CA GLN A 79 -20.13 -6.99 -0.09
C GLN A 79 -19.47 -8.29 -0.54
N GLN A 80 -18.80 -8.99 0.37
CA GLN A 80 -18.21 -10.30 0.09
C GLN A 80 -19.29 -11.35 -0.20
N ASP A 81 -20.42 -11.36 0.54
CA ASP A 81 -21.57 -12.24 0.28
C ASP A 81 -22.19 -12.01 -1.12
N ALA A 82 -22.19 -10.76 -1.59
CA ALA A 82 -22.70 -10.46 -2.93
C ALA A 82 -21.88 -11.12 -4.07
N LEU A 83 -20.61 -11.47 -3.81
CA LEU A 83 -19.73 -12.15 -4.76
C LEU A 83 -19.98 -13.66 -4.81
N LEU A 84 -20.41 -14.28 -3.69
CA LEU A 84 -20.53 -15.74 -3.57
C LEU A 84 -21.30 -16.39 -4.72
N GLY A 85 -22.50 -15.94 -4.96
CA GLY A 85 -23.34 -16.54 -5.97
C GLY A 85 -22.81 -16.39 -7.41
N ALA A 86 -22.02 -15.36 -7.67
CA ALA A 86 -21.39 -15.17 -8.98
C ALA A 86 -20.15 -16.05 -9.15
N VAL A 87 -19.36 -16.22 -8.09
CA VAL A 87 -18.19 -17.11 -8.05
C VAL A 87 -18.65 -18.57 -8.16
N GLU A 88 -19.65 -18.98 -7.38
CA GLU A 88 -20.18 -20.36 -7.39
C GLU A 88 -20.70 -20.80 -8.75
N ARG A 89 -21.40 -19.92 -9.44
CA ARG A 89 -21.95 -20.21 -10.78
C ARG A 89 -20.96 -19.98 -11.91
N GLY A 90 -19.72 -19.59 -11.61
CA GLY A 90 -18.72 -19.29 -12.64
C GLY A 90 -19.06 -18.09 -13.51
N VAL A 91 -19.94 -17.19 -13.04
CA VAL A 91 -20.28 -15.94 -13.75
C VAL A 91 -19.06 -15.01 -13.78
N ILE A 92 -18.27 -15.05 -12.73
CA ILE A 92 -17.01 -14.33 -12.63
C ILE A 92 -15.91 -15.27 -12.11
N THR A 93 -14.68 -15.04 -12.55
CA THR A 93 -13.47 -15.50 -11.89
C THR A 93 -12.98 -14.38 -10.97
N LEU A 94 -13.00 -14.61 -9.66
CA LEU A 94 -12.56 -13.62 -8.67
C LEU A 94 -11.06 -13.69 -8.48
N ILE A 95 -10.37 -12.54 -8.54
CA ILE A 95 -9.01 -12.38 -8.07
C ILE A 95 -9.03 -11.31 -6.98
N GLY A 96 -8.97 -11.72 -5.72
CA GLY A 96 -8.87 -10.80 -4.58
C GLY A 96 -7.41 -10.55 -4.23
N ALA A 97 -7.04 -9.30 -3.96
CA ALA A 97 -5.72 -8.95 -3.43
C ALA A 97 -5.86 -8.42 -2.00
N THR A 98 -4.92 -8.79 -1.13
CA THR A 98 -4.91 -8.32 0.26
C THR A 98 -3.50 -8.31 0.83
N THR A 99 -3.25 -7.35 1.74
CA THR A 99 -2.06 -7.31 2.59
C THR A 99 -2.30 -7.95 3.95
N GLU A 100 -3.56 -8.05 4.36
CA GLU A 100 -3.98 -8.63 5.63
C GLU A 100 -4.19 -10.15 5.53
N ASN A 101 -4.15 -10.85 6.67
CA ASN A 101 -4.36 -12.29 6.68
C ASN A 101 -5.80 -12.64 6.27
N PRO A 102 -5.99 -13.30 5.11
CA PRO A 102 -7.32 -13.57 4.58
C PRO A 102 -8.16 -14.49 5.47
N SER A 103 -7.55 -15.28 6.33
CA SER A 103 -8.29 -16.16 7.26
C SER A 103 -9.13 -15.40 8.29
N PHE A 104 -8.79 -14.12 8.55
CA PHE A 104 -9.54 -13.27 9.48
C PHE A 104 -10.47 -12.30 8.75
N GLU A 105 -10.09 -11.86 7.57
CA GLU A 105 -10.71 -10.74 6.87
C GLU A 105 -11.66 -11.16 5.75
N VAL A 106 -11.43 -12.34 5.16
CA VAL A 106 -12.27 -12.87 4.08
C VAL A 106 -13.23 -13.91 4.66
N ILE A 107 -14.52 -13.82 4.29
CA ILE A 107 -15.51 -14.76 4.80
C ILE A 107 -15.17 -16.21 4.42
N PRO A 108 -15.36 -17.20 5.32
CA PRO A 108 -15.02 -18.60 5.08
C PRO A 108 -15.67 -19.18 3.83
N ALA A 109 -16.90 -18.75 3.54
CA ALA A 109 -17.64 -19.18 2.34
C ALA A 109 -16.94 -18.77 1.04
N LEU A 110 -16.28 -17.61 0.99
CA LEU A 110 -15.54 -17.15 -0.18
C LEU A 110 -14.16 -17.83 -0.24
N LEU A 111 -13.48 -17.99 0.91
CA LEU A 111 -12.19 -18.70 0.99
C LEU A 111 -12.31 -20.14 0.51
N SER A 112 -13.38 -20.86 0.85
CA SER A 112 -13.58 -22.24 0.41
C SER A 112 -13.75 -22.42 -1.09
N ARG A 113 -13.99 -21.32 -1.83
CA ARG A 113 -14.20 -21.27 -3.28
C ARG A 113 -13.06 -20.61 -4.05
N THR A 114 -12.03 -20.23 -3.33
CA THR A 114 -10.86 -19.56 -3.90
C THR A 114 -9.58 -20.30 -3.55
N GLN A 115 -8.59 -20.22 -4.42
CA GLN A 115 -7.24 -20.71 -4.12
C GLN A 115 -6.44 -19.58 -3.49
N LEU A 116 -5.81 -19.85 -2.36
CA LEU A 116 -4.91 -18.88 -1.70
C LEU A 116 -3.50 -18.99 -2.28
N TYR A 117 -3.00 -17.88 -2.79
CA TYR A 117 -1.60 -17.73 -3.20
C TYR A 117 -0.90 -16.73 -2.29
N VAL A 118 0.12 -17.21 -1.60
CA VAL A 118 0.97 -16.37 -0.75
C VAL A 118 2.11 -15.82 -1.60
N LEU A 119 2.23 -14.50 -1.65
CA LEU A 119 3.32 -13.81 -2.33
C LEU A 119 4.32 -13.36 -1.28
N ASN A 120 5.54 -13.85 -1.41
CA ASN A 120 6.64 -13.46 -0.53
C ASN A 120 7.12 -12.04 -0.84
N PRO A 121 7.78 -11.36 0.11
CA PRO A 121 8.55 -10.17 -0.20
C PRO A 121 9.53 -10.43 -1.34
N LEU A 122 9.77 -9.43 -2.17
CA LEU A 122 10.76 -9.52 -3.24
C LEU A 122 12.17 -9.64 -2.63
N SER A 123 12.96 -10.55 -3.17
CA SER A 123 14.38 -10.69 -2.83
C SER A 123 15.22 -9.55 -3.43
N GLU A 124 16.45 -9.40 -2.96
CA GLU A 124 17.37 -8.42 -3.56
C GLU A 124 17.64 -8.71 -5.04
N ASP A 125 17.69 -9.97 -5.43
CA ASP A 125 17.85 -10.39 -6.83
C ASP A 125 16.62 -9.99 -7.68
N ASP A 126 15.40 -10.20 -7.16
CA ASP A 126 14.17 -9.76 -7.82
C ASP A 126 14.14 -8.24 -7.99
N LEU A 127 14.54 -7.50 -6.94
CA LEU A 127 14.60 -6.04 -6.97
C LEU A 127 15.65 -5.54 -7.98
N LEU A 128 16.80 -6.21 -8.08
CA LEU A 128 17.84 -5.88 -9.05
C LEU A 128 17.33 -6.10 -10.48
N GLU A 129 16.63 -7.22 -10.74
CA GLU A 129 16.03 -7.49 -12.04
C GLU A 129 15.01 -6.42 -12.43
N ILE A 130 14.19 -5.98 -11.47
CA ILE A 130 13.21 -4.89 -11.69
C ILE A 130 13.92 -3.57 -12.06
N VAL A 131 14.98 -3.18 -11.32
CA VAL A 131 15.75 -1.97 -11.61
C VAL A 131 16.37 -2.04 -13.00
N THR A 132 17.04 -3.16 -13.31
CA THR A 132 17.70 -3.34 -14.62
C THR A 132 16.68 -3.27 -15.75
N SER A 133 15.57 -3.98 -15.61
CA SER A 133 14.48 -3.96 -16.59
C SER A 133 13.87 -2.58 -16.78
N ALA A 134 13.73 -1.80 -15.68
CA ALA A 134 13.21 -0.43 -15.76
C ALA A 134 14.19 0.51 -16.49
N LEU A 135 15.47 0.43 -16.19
CA LEU A 135 16.50 1.23 -16.86
C LEU A 135 16.62 0.90 -18.36
N GLU A 136 16.37 -0.34 -18.76
CA GLU A 136 16.44 -0.76 -20.16
C GLU A 136 15.18 -0.46 -20.98
N ARG A 137 14.00 -0.55 -20.36
CA ARG A 137 12.71 -0.61 -21.10
C ARG A 137 11.79 0.56 -20.87
N ASP A 138 11.99 1.34 -19.80
CA ASP A 138 11.15 2.52 -19.57
C ASP A 138 11.54 3.66 -20.53
N ASP A 139 10.53 4.29 -21.14
CA ASP A 139 10.72 5.32 -22.16
C ASP A 139 11.46 6.57 -21.65
N SER A 140 11.41 6.82 -20.35
CA SER A 140 12.06 7.96 -19.69
C SER A 140 13.45 7.60 -19.17
N LEU A 141 13.55 6.47 -18.47
CA LEU A 141 14.77 6.01 -17.81
C LEU A 141 15.83 5.52 -18.81
N SER A 142 15.42 4.84 -19.88
CA SER A 142 16.32 4.30 -20.91
C SER A 142 17.07 5.39 -21.72
N LYS A 143 16.64 6.65 -21.65
CA LYS A 143 17.30 7.78 -22.32
C LYS A 143 18.43 8.40 -21.49
N VAL A 144 18.57 8.02 -20.26
CA VAL A 144 19.57 8.57 -19.33
C VAL A 144 20.70 7.55 -19.16
N ASP A 145 21.94 7.98 -19.24
CA ASP A 145 23.11 7.14 -18.97
C ASP A 145 23.23 6.93 -17.44
N VAL A 146 22.76 5.77 -16.98
CA VAL A 146 22.75 5.41 -15.55
C VAL A 146 23.78 4.32 -15.27
N GLU A 147 24.75 4.64 -14.41
CA GLU A 147 25.72 3.69 -13.88
C GLU A 147 25.32 3.26 -12.47
N LEU A 148 24.97 1.98 -12.30
CA LEU A 148 24.55 1.41 -11.03
C LEU A 148 25.77 0.81 -10.30
N LYS A 149 26.35 1.52 -9.31
CA LYS A 149 27.51 1.06 -8.53
C LYS A 149 27.13 0.26 -7.29
N SER A 150 26.08 0.66 -6.59
CA SER A 150 25.56 -0.03 -5.43
C SER A 150 24.04 0.15 -5.32
N THR A 151 23.36 -0.89 -4.83
CA THR A 151 21.91 -0.92 -4.66
C THR A 151 21.46 -1.09 -3.21
N LYS A 152 22.41 -1.24 -2.26
CA LYS A 152 22.09 -1.56 -0.86
C LYS A 152 21.22 -0.51 -0.19
N ALA A 153 21.58 0.76 -0.33
CA ALA A 153 20.78 1.84 0.22
C ALA A 153 19.38 1.89 -0.45
N LEU A 154 19.32 1.77 -1.78
CA LEU A 154 18.08 1.77 -2.54
C LEU A 154 17.13 0.65 -2.08
N PHE A 155 17.62 -0.57 -1.93
CA PHE A 155 16.85 -1.72 -1.46
C PHE A 155 16.43 -1.61 -0.01
N ARG A 156 17.29 -1.05 0.85
CA ARG A 156 16.95 -0.74 2.25
C ARG A 156 15.79 0.24 2.35
N TYR A 157 15.78 1.30 1.53
CA TYR A 157 14.73 2.33 1.56
C TYR A 157 13.41 1.86 0.95
N CYS A 158 13.42 0.97 -0.05
CA CYS A 158 12.19 0.42 -0.62
C CYS A 158 11.57 -0.68 0.27
N GLY A 159 12.37 -1.39 1.08
CA GLY A 159 11.89 -2.42 1.99
C GLY A 159 11.17 -3.59 1.29
N GLY A 160 11.60 -3.95 0.08
CA GLY A 160 10.98 -5.03 -0.71
C GLY A 160 9.72 -4.62 -1.50
N ASP A 161 9.37 -3.34 -1.52
CA ASP A 161 8.24 -2.79 -2.29
C ASP A 161 8.73 -2.27 -3.65
N ALA A 162 8.38 -2.97 -4.75
CA ALA A 162 8.77 -2.60 -6.10
C ALA A 162 8.21 -1.24 -6.54
N ARG A 163 7.05 -0.83 -6.06
CA ARG A 163 6.47 0.48 -6.37
C ARG A 163 7.29 1.60 -5.75
N LYS A 164 7.69 1.43 -4.47
CA LYS A 164 8.60 2.36 -3.81
C LYS A 164 9.95 2.41 -4.52
N LEU A 165 10.49 1.25 -4.90
CA LEU A 165 11.75 1.13 -5.63
C LEU A 165 11.73 1.92 -6.94
N LEU A 166 10.74 1.70 -7.78
CA LEU A 166 10.61 2.37 -9.07
C LEU A 166 10.40 3.88 -8.93
N ASN A 167 9.57 4.31 -7.98
CA ASN A 167 9.38 5.74 -7.69
C ASN A 167 10.68 6.40 -7.19
N GLN A 168 11.49 5.69 -6.41
CA GLN A 168 12.79 6.19 -5.95
C GLN A 168 13.78 6.27 -7.11
N LEU A 169 13.84 5.24 -7.96
CA LEU A 169 14.70 5.19 -9.13
C LEU A 169 14.38 6.33 -10.10
N GLU A 170 13.12 6.53 -10.44
CA GLU A 170 12.66 7.62 -11.30
C GLU A 170 13.10 8.98 -10.73
N TRP A 171 12.93 9.18 -9.43
CA TRP A 171 13.29 10.43 -8.78
C TRP A 171 14.80 10.70 -8.74
N LEU A 172 15.62 9.65 -8.54
CA LEU A 172 17.08 9.74 -8.59
C LEU A 172 17.57 10.14 -9.98
N VAL A 173 16.93 9.61 -11.02
CA VAL A 173 17.31 9.87 -12.42
C VAL A 173 16.85 11.24 -12.90
N GLN A 174 15.62 11.67 -12.59
CA GLN A 174 15.06 12.94 -13.05
C GLN A 174 15.78 14.20 -12.55
N ARG A 175 16.56 14.08 -11.46
CA ARG A 175 17.28 15.22 -10.87
C ARG A 175 18.67 15.45 -11.40
N SER A 176 19.14 14.57 -12.25
CA SER A 176 20.52 14.64 -12.74
C SER A 176 20.54 15.14 -14.17
N GLU A 177 21.38 16.12 -14.43
CA GLU A 177 21.71 16.56 -15.79
C GLU A 177 22.92 15.74 -16.27
N GLY A 178 22.71 14.80 -17.21
CA GLY A 178 23.76 13.98 -17.81
C GLY A 178 23.88 12.58 -17.21
N LYS A 179 25.11 12.05 -17.11
CA LYS A 179 25.36 10.71 -16.56
C LYS A 179 25.05 10.65 -15.06
N VAL A 180 24.23 9.69 -14.67
CA VAL A 180 23.83 9.44 -13.26
C VAL A 180 24.62 8.26 -12.72
N VAL A 181 25.36 8.48 -11.63
CA VAL A 181 26.00 7.39 -10.89
C VAL A 181 25.19 7.13 -9.62
N ILE A 182 24.54 5.97 -9.56
CA ILE A 182 23.76 5.54 -8.38
C ILE A 182 24.66 4.72 -7.49
N ASP A 183 25.05 5.28 -6.36
CA ASP A 183 25.73 4.63 -5.26
C ASP A 183 25.01 4.89 -3.94
N ASP A 184 25.41 4.23 -2.87
CA ASP A 184 24.74 4.33 -1.58
C ASP A 184 24.74 5.75 -1.01
N ASP A 185 25.84 6.49 -1.18
CA ASP A 185 25.97 7.88 -0.72
C ASP A 185 25.01 8.83 -1.47
N TYR A 186 24.90 8.67 -2.80
CA TYR A 186 23.99 9.45 -3.63
C TYR A 186 22.54 9.17 -3.25
N VAL A 187 22.20 7.90 -3.09
CA VAL A 187 20.85 7.47 -2.68
C VAL A 187 20.50 8.05 -1.32
N GLU A 188 21.40 7.92 -0.32
CA GLU A 188 21.15 8.42 1.03
C GLU A 188 20.97 9.93 1.05
N LYS A 189 21.87 10.69 0.44
CA LYS A 189 21.78 12.16 0.37
C LYS A 189 20.51 12.62 -0.32
N THR A 190 20.14 11.95 -1.42
CA THR A 190 19.00 12.35 -2.23
C THR A 190 17.66 11.98 -1.58
N LEU A 191 17.57 10.79 -0.97
CA LEU A 191 16.35 10.36 -0.29
C LEU A 191 16.17 10.99 1.09
N GLN A 192 17.26 11.29 1.82
CA GLN A 192 17.18 12.07 3.06
C GLN A 192 16.65 13.48 2.84
N GLN A 193 17.04 14.14 1.74
CA GLN A 193 16.45 15.44 1.35
C GLN A 193 14.96 15.37 1.05
N ARG A 194 14.45 14.19 0.62
CA ARG A 194 13.01 13.93 0.46
C ARG A 194 12.32 13.72 1.81
N GLY A 195 12.96 13.05 2.75
CA GLY A 195 12.44 12.85 4.10
C GLY A 195 12.28 14.15 4.90
N ALA A 196 13.05 15.19 4.56
CA ALA A 196 12.90 16.53 5.11
C ALA A 196 11.75 17.33 4.47
N ARG A 197 11.28 16.94 3.28
CA ARG A 197 10.06 17.51 2.66
C ARG A 197 8.87 16.63 3.01
N TYR A 198 8.31 16.87 4.17
CA TYR A 198 7.08 16.26 4.63
C TYR A 198 5.94 16.55 3.65
N ASP A 199 5.41 15.50 3.03
CA ASP A 199 4.24 15.64 2.16
C ASP A 199 2.96 15.66 3.01
N LYS A 200 2.40 16.85 3.22
CA LYS A 200 1.18 17.07 4.03
C LYS A 200 -0.07 16.36 3.51
N SER A 201 -0.06 15.85 2.30
CA SER A 201 -1.21 15.21 1.65
C SER A 201 -0.97 13.75 1.25
N GLY A 202 0.22 13.17 1.49
CA GLY A 202 0.62 11.85 1.06
C GLY A 202 0.48 10.75 2.12
N GLU A 203 0.72 9.53 1.68
CA GLU A 203 0.69 8.31 2.52
C GLU A 203 1.63 8.40 3.74
N GLN A 204 2.77 9.09 3.60
CA GLN A 204 3.75 9.28 4.68
C GLN A 204 3.20 10.12 5.86
N HIS A 205 2.30 11.05 5.61
CA HIS A 205 1.61 11.82 6.63
C HIS A 205 0.85 10.89 7.59
N TYR A 206 0.08 9.95 7.03
CA TYR A 206 -0.68 8.99 7.82
C TYR A 206 0.20 7.96 8.54
N ASP A 207 1.31 7.56 7.94
CA ASP A 207 2.27 6.63 8.54
C ASP A 207 2.96 7.23 9.77
N ILE A 208 3.42 8.48 9.67
CA ILE A 208 4.13 9.18 10.77
C ILE A 208 3.17 9.46 11.92
N ILE A 209 1.94 9.90 11.63
CA ILE A 209 0.90 10.09 12.65
C ILE A 209 0.54 8.77 13.32
N SER A 210 0.38 7.71 12.55
CA SER A 210 0.10 6.37 13.09
C SER A 210 1.24 5.88 13.99
N ALA A 211 2.49 6.10 13.59
CA ALA A 211 3.66 5.76 14.38
C ALA A 211 3.70 6.57 15.70
N PHE A 212 3.40 7.86 15.65
CA PHE A 212 3.29 8.72 16.83
C PHE A 212 2.25 8.20 17.82
N ILE A 213 1.02 7.96 17.35
CA ILE A 213 -0.07 7.43 18.19
C ILE A 213 0.26 6.06 18.76
N LYS A 214 0.81 5.15 17.94
CA LYS A 214 1.22 3.80 18.38
C LYS A 214 2.34 3.86 19.43
N SER A 215 3.27 4.81 19.32
CA SER A 215 4.32 5.03 20.32
C SER A 215 3.75 5.46 21.68
N ILE A 216 2.75 6.35 21.66
CA ILE A 216 2.03 6.78 22.88
C ILE A 216 1.29 5.59 23.50
N ARG A 217 0.53 4.81 22.70
CA ARG A 217 -0.17 3.60 23.16
C ARG A 217 0.77 2.55 23.71
N GLY A 218 1.95 2.40 23.10
CA GLY A 218 3.00 1.50 23.56
C GLY A 218 3.79 2.01 24.76
N SER A 219 3.47 3.20 25.30
CA SER A 219 4.18 3.84 26.41
C SER A 219 5.69 4.02 26.15
N ASP A 220 6.06 4.31 24.88
CA ASP A 220 7.42 4.60 24.46
C ASP A 220 7.62 6.12 24.28
N PRO A 221 8.11 6.84 25.32
CA PRO A 221 8.28 8.29 25.26
C PRO A 221 9.37 8.71 24.26
N ASN A 222 10.39 7.88 24.04
CA ASN A 222 11.48 8.21 23.12
C ASN A 222 10.97 8.16 21.66
N ALA A 223 10.26 7.10 21.30
CA ALA A 223 9.66 7.01 19.98
C ALA A 223 8.59 8.08 19.76
N ALA A 224 7.75 8.36 20.77
CA ALA A 224 6.74 9.42 20.66
C ALA A 224 7.39 10.79 20.42
N THR A 225 8.44 11.14 21.17
CA THR A 225 9.17 12.39 20.99
C THR A 225 9.86 12.47 19.63
N TYR A 226 10.43 11.37 19.15
CA TYR A 226 11.05 11.29 17.82
C TYR A 226 10.04 11.57 16.70
N TRP A 227 8.88 10.91 16.75
CA TRP A 227 7.86 11.10 15.73
C TRP A 227 7.21 12.48 15.80
N LEU A 228 7.05 13.06 17.01
CA LEU A 228 6.62 14.44 17.21
C LEU A 228 7.60 15.42 16.53
N ALA A 229 8.90 15.29 16.83
CA ALA A 229 9.93 16.12 16.21
C ALA A 229 9.90 16.01 14.67
N ARG A 230 9.73 14.80 14.14
CA ARG A 230 9.61 14.56 12.70
C ARG A 230 8.39 15.27 12.06
N MET A 231 7.26 15.30 12.76
CA MET A 231 6.07 16.03 12.29
C MET A 231 6.30 17.53 12.28
N ILE A 232 6.90 18.07 13.33
CA ILE A 232 7.21 19.50 13.46
C ILE A 232 8.22 19.94 12.39
N GLU A 233 9.33 19.20 12.23
CA GLU A 233 10.35 19.44 11.21
C GLU A 233 9.77 19.38 9.79
N GLY A 234 8.82 18.44 9.58
CA GLY A 234 8.07 18.30 8.33
C GLY A 234 7.05 19.42 8.08
N GLY A 235 6.86 20.35 9.01
CA GLY A 235 5.93 21.47 8.91
C GLY A 235 4.46 21.07 9.07
N GLU A 236 4.17 20.01 9.85
CA GLU A 236 2.80 19.64 10.19
C GLU A 236 2.12 20.73 11.02
N ASP A 237 0.80 20.87 10.84
CA ASP A 237 0.01 21.79 11.63
C ASP A 237 0.03 21.39 13.11
N ALA A 238 0.59 22.27 13.96
CA ALA A 238 0.66 22.05 15.40
C ALA A 238 -0.72 21.82 16.05
N LYS A 239 -1.77 22.44 15.51
CA LYS A 239 -3.16 22.22 15.96
C LYS A 239 -3.62 20.80 15.61
N PHE A 240 -3.20 20.28 14.44
CA PHE A 240 -3.51 18.92 14.05
C PHE A 240 -2.86 17.93 15.01
N ILE A 241 -1.58 18.11 15.33
CA ILE A 241 -0.84 17.26 16.29
C ILE A 241 -1.50 17.32 17.68
N ALA A 242 -1.79 18.51 18.18
CA ALA A 242 -2.44 18.70 19.47
C ALA A 242 -3.84 18.06 19.52
N ARG A 243 -4.61 18.11 18.43
CA ARG A 243 -5.90 17.41 18.31
C ARG A 243 -5.74 15.89 18.43
N ARG A 244 -4.69 15.31 17.86
CA ARG A 244 -4.42 13.88 18.01
C ARG A 244 -4.09 13.48 19.44
N LEU A 245 -3.42 14.34 20.20
CA LEU A 245 -3.21 14.13 21.64
C LEU A 245 -4.51 14.15 22.43
N VAL A 246 -5.44 15.07 22.11
CA VAL A 246 -6.77 15.10 22.73
C VAL A 246 -7.54 13.81 22.46
N ILE A 247 -7.52 13.33 21.22
CA ILE A 247 -8.17 12.05 20.85
C ILE A 247 -7.56 10.90 21.64
N SER A 248 -6.24 10.76 21.66
CA SER A 248 -5.55 9.68 22.39
C SER A 248 -5.80 9.76 23.90
N ALA A 249 -5.82 10.96 24.47
CA ALA A 249 -6.14 11.13 25.89
C ALA A 249 -7.59 10.73 26.22
N SER A 250 -8.53 10.96 25.29
CA SER A 250 -9.94 10.60 25.48
C SER A 250 -10.22 9.12 25.24
N GLU A 251 -9.68 8.55 24.17
CA GLU A 251 -10.02 7.20 23.70
C GLU A 251 -9.09 6.12 24.27
N ASP A 252 -7.77 6.38 24.31
CA ASP A 252 -6.78 5.37 24.70
C ASP A 252 -6.51 5.40 26.22
N ILE A 253 -6.39 6.57 26.82
CA ILE A 253 -6.13 6.74 28.25
C ILE A 253 -7.43 6.76 29.04
N GLY A 254 -8.40 7.55 28.60
CA GLY A 254 -9.73 7.64 29.19
C GLY A 254 -9.71 7.86 30.70
N LEU A 255 -10.50 7.07 31.40
CA LEU A 255 -10.65 7.14 32.87
C LEU A 255 -9.43 6.57 33.64
N ALA A 256 -8.49 5.90 32.99
CA ALA A 256 -7.27 5.42 33.64
C ALA A 256 -6.42 6.59 34.18
N ASN A 257 -6.44 7.73 33.50
CA ASN A 257 -5.86 8.98 34.00
C ASN A 257 -6.72 10.18 33.57
N PRO A 258 -7.67 10.63 34.42
CA PRO A 258 -8.58 11.75 34.08
C PRO A 258 -7.87 13.08 33.78
N THR A 259 -6.65 13.27 34.29
CA THR A 259 -5.89 14.51 34.06
C THR A 259 -5.29 14.56 32.65
N ALA A 260 -5.12 13.41 31.97
CA ALA A 260 -4.57 13.35 30.63
C ALA A 260 -5.41 14.17 29.62
N LEU A 261 -6.73 14.02 29.65
CA LEU A 261 -7.64 14.78 28.79
C LEU A 261 -7.59 16.29 29.09
N ILE A 262 -7.52 16.67 30.37
CA ILE A 262 -7.41 18.10 30.79
C ILE A 262 -6.11 18.68 30.24
N MET A 263 -4.99 18.00 30.41
CA MET A 263 -3.67 18.42 29.89
C MET A 263 -3.67 18.54 28.37
N ALA A 264 -4.17 17.52 27.67
CA ALA A 264 -4.22 17.53 26.20
C ALA A 264 -5.11 18.66 25.66
N THR A 265 -6.28 18.90 26.28
CA THR A 265 -7.18 19.98 25.90
C THR A 265 -6.56 21.35 26.15
N ASN A 266 -5.91 21.55 27.29
CA ASN A 266 -5.21 22.79 27.58
C ASN A 266 -4.03 23.03 26.65
N THR A 267 -3.29 21.98 26.30
CA THR A 267 -2.22 22.04 25.28
C THR A 267 -2.78 22.46 23.92
N PHE A 268 -3.90 21.86 23.49
CA PHE A 268 -4.56 22.25 22.25
C PHE A 268 -4.95 23.72 22.24
N LEU A 269 -5.57 24.22 23.32
CA LEU A 269 -5.99 25.63 23.46
C LEU A 269 -4.77 26.56 23.47
N ALA A 270 -3.67 26.17 24.14
CA ALA A 270 -2.44 26.95 24.15
C ALA A 270 -1.84 27.06 22.73
N VAL A 271 -1.69 25.95 22.03
CA VAL A 271 -1.20 25.91 20.64
C VAL A 271 -2.11 26.73 19.72
N GLU A 272 -3.41 26.68 19.90
CA GLU A 272 -4.36 27.47 19.11
C GLU A 272 -4.22 28.98 19.31
N ARG A 273 -3.89 29.42 20.52
CA ARG A 273 -3.79 30.86 20.88
C ARG A 273 -2.42 31.45 20.58
N ILE A 274 -1.36 30.68 20.80
CA ILE A 274 0.02 31.16 20.74
C ILE A 274 0.66 30.83 19.38
N GLY A 275 0.25 29.73 18.76
CA GLY A 275 0.93 29.12 17.62
C GLY A 275 2.21 28.37 18.06
N MET A 276 2.98 27.93 17.09
CA MET A 276 4.34 27.40 17.24
C MET A 276 5.25 28.11 16.27
#